data_795880c22e6f2215cba4b8c215706c34
#
_entry.id   795880c22e6f2215cba4b8c215706c34
#
_cell.length_a   1.000
_cell.length_b   1.000
_cell.length_c   1.000
_cell.angle_alpha   90.00
_cell.angle_beta   90.00
_cell.angle_gamma   90.00
#
_symmetry.space_group_name_H-M   'P 1'
#
loop_
_entity.id
_entity.type
_entity.pdbx_description
1 polymer ?
#
loop_
_entity_poly.entity_id
_entity_poly.type
_entity_poly.pdbx_seq_one_letter_code
_entity_poly.pdbx_strand_id
1 'polypeptide(L)'
;KIVQTNPFTRIFLFPVLFAALLSISGCIFIIAGTVGAVGGYAVTRDTIQGEYDAKFDDAWKSALETCNTLGYITIKDKYRGTIEASVERAKVRVEITQLTQEAIRVKVKARKGIFPRMGTAEKVFVGIVQKLM
;
A
#
# COMPACT_ATOMS: atom_id res chain seq x y z
N LYS A 1 -32.59 -10.78 -43.31
CA LYS A 1 -33.36 -11.66 -42.39
C LYS A 1 -33.51 -10.99 -41.07
N ILE A 2 -34.74 -10.59 -40.74
CA ILE A 2 -35.05 -10.02 -39.44
C ILE A 2 -35.13 -11.19 -38.46
N VAL A 3 -34.19 -11.24 -37.50
CA VAL A 3 -34.26 -12.18 -36.41
C VAL A 3 -35.41 -11.74 -35.51
N GLN A 4 -36.55 -12.45 -35.57
CA GLN A 4 -37.59 -12.28 -34.60
C GLN A 4 -37.11 -12.76 -33.21
N THR A 5 -36.61 -11.84 -32.41
CA THR A 5 -36.31 -12.13 -31.05
C THR A 5 -37.61 -12.16 -30.29
N ASN A 6 -38.02 -13.33 -29.82
CA ASN A 6 -39.16 -13.50 -28.96
C ASN A 6 -39.06 -12.57 -27.74
N PRO A 7 -40.14 -11.95 -27.28
CA PRO A 7 -40.14 -11.05 -26.12
C PRO A 7 -39.58 -11.75 -24.86
N PHE A 8 -39.75 -13.05 -24.74
CA PHE A 8 -39.15 -13.86 -23.66
C PHE A 8 -37.61 -13.87 -23.70
N THR A 9 -37.01 -13.86 -24.87
CA THR A 9 -35.55 -13.83 -25.02
C THR A 9 -34.97 -12.46 -24.61
N ARG A 10 -35.73 -11.38 -24.82
CA ARG A 10 -35.34 -10.03 -24.38
C ARG A 10 -35.38 -9.87 -22.87
N ILE A 11 -36.35 -10.48 -22.21
CA ILE A 11 -36.48 -10.43 -20.75
C ILE A 11 -35.35 -11.21 -20.07
N PHE A 12 -34.88 -12.30 -20.67
CA PHE A 12 -33.76 -13.09 -20.16
C PHE A 12 -32.40 -12.50 -20.50
N LEU A 13 -32.28 -11.78 -21.61
CA LEU A 13 -31.01 -11.18 -22.03
C LEU A 13 -30.55 -10.04 -21.12
N PHE A 14 -31.51 -9.27 -20.58
CA PHE A 14 -31.24 -8.15 -19.68
C PHE A 14 -30.56 -8.56 -18.38
N PRO A 15 -31.05 -9.55 -17.62
CA PRO A 15 -30.40 -9.99 -16.38
C PRO A 15 -29.07 -10.71 -16.64
N VAL A 16 -28.92 -11.41 -17.74
CA VAL A 16 -27.66 -12.08 -18.10
C VAL A 16 -26.59 -11.05 -18.48
N LEU A 17 -26.96 -10.02 -19.23
CA LEU A 17 -26.05 -8.91 -19.55
C LEU A 17 -25.69 -8.10 -18.30
N PHE A 18 -26.64 -7.89 -17.41
CA PHE A 18 -26.40 -7.21 -16.14
C PHE A 18 -25.52 -8.01 -15.18
N ALA A 19 -25.71 -9.34 -15.13
CA ALA A 19 -24.85 -10.24 -14.37
C ALA A 19 -23.42 -10.31 -14.95
N ALA A 20 -23.28 -10.28 -16.26
CA ALA A 20 -21.98 -10.25 -16.94
C ALA A 20 -21.23 -8.93 -16.65
N LEU A 21 -21.93 -7.79 -16.60
CA LEU A 21 -21.34 -6.50 -16.24
C LEU A 21 -20.87 -6.46 -14.77
N LEU A 22 -21.59 -7.13 -13.87
CA LEU A 22 -21.19 -7.24 -12.46
C LEU A 22 -19.96 -8.13 -12.26
N SER A 23 -19.72 -9.08 -13.16
CA SER A 23 -18.56 -9.98 -13.11
C SER A 23 -17.24 -9.31 -13.51
N ILE A 24 -17.31 -8.15 -14.18
CA ILE A 24 -16.13 -7.36 -14.57
C ILE A 24 -15.67 -6.44 -13.43
N SER A 25 -16.47 -6.32 -12.36
CA SER A 25 -16.04 -5.66 -11.13
C SER A 25 -15.05 -6.53 -10.35
N GLY A 26 -14.05 -7.05 -11.06
CA GLY A 26 -12.86 -7.62 -10.44
C GLY A 26 -12.27 -6.56 -9.53
N CYS A 27 -12.21 -6.88 -8.26
CA CYS A 27 -11.74 -6.06 -7.18
C CYS A 27 -10.38 -5.44 -7.46
N ILE A 28 -10.35 -4.32 -8.17
CA ILE A 28 -9.28 -3.37 -8.01
C ILE A 28 -9.74 -2.49 -6.85
N PHE A 29 -9.43 -2.92 -5.65
CA PHE A 29 -9.46 -2.04 -4.50
C PHE A 29 -8.25 -1.13 -4.60
N ILE A 30 -8.25 -0.25 -5.59
CA ILE A 30 -7.41 0.92 -5.56
C ILE A 30 -8.15 1.89 -4.65
N ILE A 31 -7.81 1.88 -3.38
CA ILE A 31 -8.14 3.00 -2.51
C ILE A 31 -7.23 4.13 -3.00
N ALA A 32 -7.71 4.89 -3.96
CA ALA A 32 -7.17 6.19 -4.24
C ALA A 32 -7.47 7.05 -3.01
N GLY A 33 -6.59 7.04 -2.04
CA GLY A 33 -6.63 7.99 -0.95
C GLY A 33 -6.45 9.38 -1.53
N THR A 34 -7.52 10.15 -1.49
CA THR A 34 -7.51 11.57 -1.80
C THR A 34 -6.69 12.31 -0.76
N VAL A 35 -5.42 12.29 -0.92
CA VAL A 35 -4.55 13.33 -0.36
C VAL A 35 -3.60 13.66 -1.49
N GLY A 36 -3.67 14.88 -1.99
CA GLY A 36 -2.93 15.38 -3.13
C GLY A 36 -1.41 15.24 -3.02
N ALA A 37 -0.94 14.03 -2.94
CA ALA A 37 0.45 13.64 -3.05
C ALA A 37 0.50 12.51 -4.06
N VAL A 38 1.17 12.74 -5.08
CA VAL A 38 1.68 11.86 -6.08
C VAL A 38 2.08 10.52 -5.46
N GLY A 39 1.32 9.49 -5.73
CA GLY A 39 1.63 8.14 -5.29
C GLY A 39 0.45 7.43 -4.64
N GLY A 40 -0.13 6.49 -5.34
CA GLY A 40 -1.05 5.52 -4.74
C GLY A 40 -0.32 4.67 -3.70
N TYR A 41 -0.97 4.34 -2.60
CA TYR A 41 -0.47 3.34 -1.67
C TYR A 41 -1.36 2.12 -1.69
N ALA A 42 -0.78 0.95 -1.51
CA ALA A 42 -1.48 -0.31 -1.37
C ALA A 42 -1.43 -0.77 0.08
N VAL A 43 -2.55 -1.26 0.57
CA VAL A 43 -2.66 -1.79 1.93
C VAL A 43 -3.03 -3.26 1.85
N THR A 44 -2.27 -4.10 2.51
CA THR A 44 -2.61 -5.49 2.75
C THR A 44 -2.86 -5.72 4.24
N ARG A 45 -3.04 -6.94 4.65
CA ARG A 45 -3.40 -7.30 6.02
C ARG A 45 -2.43 -6.79 7.10
N ASP A 46 -1.15 -6.71 6.79
CA ASP A 46 -0.08 -6.33 7.73
C ASP A 46 0.96 -5.39 7.14
N THR A 47 0.75 -4.95 5.90
CA THR A 47 1.74 -4.20 5.14
C THR A 47 1.11 -3.01 4.44
N ILE A 48 1.75 -1.86 4.53
CA ILE A 48 1.44 -0.65 3.77
C ILE A 48 2.63 -0.35 2.86
N GLN A 49 2.38 -0.09 1.59
CA GLN A 49 3.42 0.29 0.65
C GLN A 49 2.95 1.43 -0.25
N GLY A 50 3.86 2.31 -0.61
CA GLY A 50 3.61 3.41 -1.53
C GLY A 50 4.86 3.76 -2.33
N GLU A 51 4.66 4.39 -3.46
CA GLU A 51 5.71 4.89 -4.34
C GLU A 51 5.73 6.41 -4.30
N TYR A 52 6.91 6.98 -4.17
CA TYR A 52 7.11 8.42 -4.01
C TYR A 52 8.28 8.92 -4.84
N ASP A 53 8.16 10.14 -5.32
CA ASP A 53 9.24 10.84 -5.99
C ASP A 53 10.20 11.40 -4.93
N ALA A 54 11.20 10.63 -4.61
CA ALA A 54 12.23 10.98 -3.64
C ALA A 54 13.52 10.19 -3.90
N LYS A 55 14.63 10.68 -3.35
CA LYS A 55 15.90 9.96 -3.36
C LYS A 55 15.96 8.93 -2.24
N PHE A 56 16.66 7.85 -2.48
CA PHE A 56 16.84 6.79 -1.48
C PHE A 56 17.40 7.32 -0.16
N ASP A 57 18.40 8.19 -0.21
CA ASP A 57 19.04 8.71 1.01
C ASP A 57 18.09 9.56 1.85
N ASP A 58 17.22 10.35 1.23
CA ASP A 58 16.22 11.15 1.92
C ASP A 58 15.16 10.24 2.59
N ALA A 59 14.71 9.22 1.89
CA ALA A 59 13.80 8.23 2.43
C ALA A 59 14.42 7.42 3.56
N TRP A 60 15.68 7.03 3.42
CA TRP A 60 16.42 6.32 4.46
C TRP A 60 16.55 7.14 5.74
N LYS A 61 16.92 8.41 5.61
CA LYS A 61 17.01 9.34 6.74
C LYS A 61 15.66 9.54 7.42
N SER A 62 14.60 9.77 6.64
CA SER A 62 13.24 9.94 7.16
C SER A 62 12.74 8.69 7.90
N ALA A 63 13.04 7.50 7.37
CA ALA A 63 12.70 6.24 8.01
C ALA A 63 13.45 6.03 9.33
N LEU A 64 14.75 6.32 9.38
CA LEU A 64 15.54 6.23 10.61
C LEU A 64 15.02 7.18 11.68
N GLU A 65 14.76 8.43 11.33
CA GLU A 65 14.22 9.41 12.27
C GLU A 65 12.84 9.01 12.79
N THR A 66 11.96 8.54 11.92
CA THR A 66 10.61 8.11 12.31
C THR A 66 10.68 6.91 13.25
N CYS A 67 11.47 5.90 12.93
CA CYS A 67 11.64 4.72 13.78
C CYS A 67 12.26 5.07 15.14
N ASN A 68 13.21 5.99 15.19
CA ASN A 68 13.81 6.47 16.44
C ASN A 68 12.84 7.31 17.29
N THR A 69 11.95 8.06 16.65
CA THR A 69 10.95 8.88 17.36
C THR A 69 9.83 8.02 17.96
N LEU A 70 9.38 7.00 17.23
CA LEU A 70 8.25 6.17 17.65
C LEU A 70 8.66 4.95 18.49
N GLY A 71 9.92 4.56 18.45
CA GLY A 71 10.43 3.40 19.16
C GLY A 71 11.96 3.33 19.13
N TYR A 72 12.49 2.14 18.97
CA TYR A 72 13.93 1.95 18.84
C TYR A 72 14.27 0.99 17.69
N ILE A 73 15.37 1.30 17.01
CA ILE A 73 15.86 0.50 15.88
C ILE A 73 16.63 -0.70 16.43
N THR A 74 16.31 -1.90 15.93
CA THR A 74 16.99 -3.14 16.26
C THR A 74 17.99 -3.56 15.18
N ILE A 75 17.65 -3.34 13.91
CA ILE A 75 18.51 -3.65 12.76
C ILE A 75 18.39 -2.51 11.77
N LYS A 76 19.52 -2.10 11.20
CA LYS A 76 19.58 -1.21 10.04
C LYS A 76 20.56 -1.75 9.02
N ASP A 77 20.08 -2.04 7.84
CA ASP A 77 20.89 -2.50 6.72
C ASP A 77 20.61 -1.59 5.51
N LYS A 78 21.45 -0.57 5.38
CA LYS A 78 21.30 0.42 4.31
C LYS A 78 21.50 -0.21 2.93
N TYR A 79 22.34 -1.23 2.83
CA TYR A 79 22.62 -1.89 1.57
C TYR A 79 21.38 -2.61 1.01
N ARG A 80 20.62 -3.23 1.88
CA ARG A 80 19.33 -3.87 1.53
C ARG A 80 18.15 -2.91 1.60
N GLY A 81 18.35 -1.70 2.11
CA GLY A 81 17.26 -0.76 2.32
C GLY A 81 16.28 -1.18 3.42
N THR A 82 16.74 -1.95 4.40
CA THR A 82 15.89 -2.55 5.44
C THR A 82 16.20 -1.97 6.82
N ILE A 83 15.16 -1.55 7.52
CA ILE A 83 15.21 -1.13 8.92
C ILE A 83 14.23 -2.00 9.71
N GLU A 84 14.70 -2.60 10.80
CA GLU A 84 13.81 -3.24 11.77
C GLU A 84 13.82 -2.42 13.06
N ALA A 85 12.63 -2.16 13.57
CA ALA A 85 12.45 -1.40 14.80
C ALA A 85 11.35 -2.03 15.67
N SER A 86 11.39 -1.73 16.93
CA SER A 86 10.30 -2.03 17.87
C SER A 86 9.53 -0.75 18.16
N VAL A 87 8.26 -0.73 17.78
CA VAL A 87 7.35 0.39 17.99
C VAL A 87 6.09 -0.13 18.67
N GLU A 88 5.72 0.44 19.79
CA GLU A 88 4.55 0.01 20.58
C GLU A 88 4.53 -1.52 20.86
N ARG A 89 5.69 -2.10 21.13
CA ARG A 89 5.91 -3.54 21.36
C ARG A 89 5.62 -4.42 20.11
N ALA A 90 5.46 -3.80 18.95
CA ALA A 90 5.33 -4.51 17.68
C ALA A 90 6.66 -4.47 16.94
N LYS A 91 6.97 -5.55 16.23
CA LYS A 91 8.11 -5.59 15.32
C LYS A 91 7.70 -4.91 14.01
N VAL A 92 8.40 -3.83 13.68
CA VAL A 92 8.19 -3.07 12.44
C VAL A 92 9.37 -3.30 11.52
N ARG A 93 9.08 -3.64 10.28
CA ARG A 93 10.08 -3.71 9.21
C ARG A 93 9.75 -2.67 8.16
N VAL A 94 10.69 -1.80 7.89
CA VAL A 94 10.64 -0.81 6.81
C VAL A 94 11.59 -1.26 5.71
N GLU A 95 11.09 -1.37 4.49
CA GLU A 95 11.87 -1.67 3.30
C GLU A 95 11.75 -0.51 2.33
N ILE A 96 12.89 0.03 1.90
CA ILE A 96 13.00 1.10 0.92
C ILE A 96 13.68 0.55 -0.30
N THR A 97 12.99 0.58 -1.43
CA THR A 97 13.51 0.07 -2.71
C THR A 97 13.59 1.22 -3.70
N GLN A 98 14.74 1.41 -4.31
CA GLN A 98 14.91 2.35 -5.41
C GLN A 98 14.29 1.76 -6.67
N LEU A 99 13.36 2.50 -7.28
CA LEU A 99 12.71 2.10 -8.54
C LEU A 99 13.37 2.77 -9.73
N THR A 100 13.64 4.07 -9.62
CA THR A 100 14.35 4.90 -10.59
C THR A 100 15.29 5.83 -9.85
N GLN A 101 16.00 6.71 -10.55
CA GLN A 101 16.89 7.70 -9.91
C GLN A 101 16.13 8.68 -9.00
N GLU A 102 14.85 8.90 -9.27
CA GLU A 102 14.01 9.88 -8.57
C GLU A 102 12.77 9.27 -7.91
N ALA A 103 12.59 7.97 -8.03
CA ALA A 103 11.42 7.27 -7.47
C ALA A 103 11.84 6.11 -6.57
N ILE A 104 11.16 6.02 -5.44
CA ILE A 104 11.35 4.97 -4.44
C ILE A 104 10.02 4.32 -4.08
N ARG A 105 10.11 3.10 -3.59
CA ARG A 105 8.99 2.41 -2.92
C ARG A 105 9.31 2.26 -1.45
N VAL A 106 8.40 2.70 -0.61
CA VAL A 106 8.45 2.51 0.84
C VAL A 106 7.42 1.46 1.22
N LYS A 107 7.85 0.44 1.94
CA LYS A 107 6.99 -0.64 2.42
C LYS A 107 7.19 -0.79 3.92
N VAL A 108 6.10 -0.77 4.67
CA VAL A 108 6.11 -0.89 6.12
C VAL A 108 5.22 -2.06 6.54
N LYS A 109 5.80 -2.98 7.30
CA LYS A 109 5.12 -4.13 7.86
C LYS A 109 5.25 -4.12 9.37
N ALA A 110 4.14 -4.29 10.07
CA ALA A 110 4.13 -4.35 11.53
C ALA A 110 3.40 -5.59 12.04
N ARG A 111 4.03 -6.30 12.95
CA ARG A 111 3.48 -7.48 13.61
C ARG A 111 3.85 -7.53 15.09
N LYS A 112 2.91 -8.05 15.89
CA LYS A 112 3.18 -8.44 17.26
C LYS A 112 2.99 -9.96 17.39
N GLY A 113 4.10 -10.69 17.38
CA GLY A 113 4.07 -12.14 17.21
C GLY A 113 3.51 -12.52 15.83
N ILE A 114 2.42 -13.27 15.80
CA ILE A 114 1.72 -13.66 14.57
C ILE A 114 0.61 -12.68 14.14
N PHE A 115 0.26 -11.71 15.02
CA PHE A 115 -0.83 -10.79 14.78
C PHE A 115 -0.39 -9.54 14.03
N PRO A 116 -1.10 -9.17 12.94
CA PRO A 116 -0.85 -7.91 12.24
C PRO A 116 -1.16 -6.70 13.14
N ARG A 117 -0.34 -5.66 13.02
CA ARG A 117 -0.52 -4.36 13.71
C ARG A 117 -0.59 -3.24 12.69
N MET A 118 -1.70 -3.17 12.00
CA MET A 118 -1.91 -2.18 10.93
C MET A 118 -1.82 -0.76 11.42
N GLY A 119 -2.38 -0.44 12.58
CA GLY A 119 -2.29 0.90 13.17
C GLY A 119 -0.86 1.36 13.46
N THR A 120 0.00 0.44 13.89
CA THR A 120 1.43 0.72 14.08
C THR A 120 2.16 0.90 12.75
N ALA A 121 1.85 0.06 11.75
CA ALA A 121 2.40 0.19 10.40
C ALA A 121 2.02 1.53 9.77
N GLU A 122 0.76 1.94 9.92
CA GLU A 122 0.25 3.22 9.43
C GLU A 122 0.96 4.42 10.08
N LYS A 123 1.14 4.42 11.39
CA LYS A 123 1.87 5.48 12.10
C LYS A 123 3.29 5.65 11.57
N VAL A 124 4.00 4.56 11.40
CA VAL A 124 5.37 4.58 10.87
C VAL A 124 5.38 5.04 9.42
N PHE A 125 4.50 4.51 8.60
CA PHE A 125 4.39 4.87 7.18
C PHE A 125 4.10 6.37 6.99
N VAL A 126 3.07 6.87 7.66
CA VAL A 126 2.69 8.30 7.63
C VAL A 126 3.83 9.18 8.14
N GLY A 127 4.50 8.78 9.23
CA GLY A 127 5.64 9.51 9.76
C GLY A 127 6.81 9.62 8.78
N ILE A 128 7.07 8.57 8.00
CA ILE A 128 8.10 8.58 6.95
C ILE A 128 7.68 9.51 5.81
N VAL A 129 6.46 9.36 5.31
CA VAL A 129 5.96 10.13 4.17
C VAL A 129 5.88 11.62 4.48
N GLN A 130 5.44 12.00 5.67
CA GLN A 130 5.40 13.41 6.08
C GLN A 130 6.77 14.08 6.10
N LYS A 131 7.82 13.34 6.37
CA LYS A 131 9.19 13.85 6.35
C LYS A 131 9.82 13.89 4.96
N LEU A 132 9.25 13.16 4.01
CA LEU A 132 9.67 13.18 2.61
C LEU A 132 9.08 14.36 1.83
N MET A 133 7.91 14.83 2.26
CA MET A 133 7.24 15.99 1.67
C MET A 133 7.71 17.29 2.29
#